data_d705a4b4314263d0ca9bed51b0f254c4
#
_entry.id   d705a4b4314263d0ca9bed51b0f254c4
#
_cell.length_a   1.000
_cell.length_b   1.000
_cell.length_c   1.000
_cell.angle_alpha   90.00
_cell.angle_beta   90.00
_cell.angle_gamma   90.00
#
_symmetry.space_group_name_H-M   'P 1'
#
loop_
_entity.id
_entity.type
_entity.pdbx_description
1 polymer ?
#
loop_
_entity_poly.entity_id
_entity_poly.type
_entity_poly.pdbx_seq_one_letter_code
_entity_poly.pdbx_strand_id
1 'polypeptide(L)'
;DAEDSWISTEGLVLPPSLSESDSGEFSKGDQLLAVSWQSMHHDEMLNDTKLEPSVVCLVDSIQLSHRPGALITALYTLRTSFPNSLLWTPGIGGPDNCALLSWMGVDLFDLARSRRAASLGVILTEDGPRYPEETLSESASMGVQIEAWERSIAATRAAIRDGSLRELAERQSTSSPRSVERLRRHDVMM
;
A
#
# COMPACT_ATOMS: atom_id res chain seq x y z
N ASP A 1 0.63 -4.31 -25.52
CA ASP A 1 1.03 -5.35 -24.60
C ASP A 1 0.73 -4.91 -23.18
N ALA A 2 0.09 -5.80 -22.38
CA ALA A 2 -0.38 -5.45 -21.03
C ALA A 2 0.77 -5.09 -20.07
N GLU A 3 1.97 -5.59 -20.33
CA GLU A 3 3.17 -5.30 -19.54
C GLU A 3 3.61 -3.82 -19.63
N ASP A 4 3.40 -3.17 -20.76
CA ASP A 4 3.84 -1.77 -20.92
C ASP A 4 2.84 -0.75 -20.34
N SER A 5 1.61 -1.16 -20.11
CA SER A 5 0.53 -0.23 -19.71
C SER A 5 0.57 0.16 -18.22
N TRP A 6 1.22 -0.61 -17.37
CA TRP A 6 1.27 -0.32 -15.94
C TRP A 6 2.66 0.13 -15.45
N ILE A 7 3.67 0.12 -16.32
CA ILE A 7 4.95 0.79 -16.10
C ILE A 7 4.93 2.14 -16.82
N SER A 8 3.99 3.01 -16.52
CA SER A 8 4.06 4.37 -17.04
C SER A 8 4.78 5.27 -16.03
N THR A 9 5.58 6.21 -16.54
CA THR A 9 6.26 7.23 -15.73
C THR A 9 5.31 8.16 -14.98
N GLU A 10 4.01 8.10 -15.27
CA GLU A 10 2.97 8.91 -14.65
C GLU A 10 2.24 8.23 -13.48
N GLY A 11 2.66 7.05 -13.10
CA GLY A 11 2.06 6.25 -12.03
C GLY A 11 1.52 4.93 -12.56
N LEU A 12 1.58 3.92 -11.73
CA LEU A 12 1.02 2.61 -12.01
C LEU A 12 -0.48 2.72 -12.20
N VAL A 13 -0.93 2.53 -13.43
CA VAL A 13 -2.35 2.38 -13.75
C VAL A 13 -2.60 0.88 -13.86
N LEU A 14 -3.37 0.34 -12.94
CA LEU A 14 -3.81 -1.04 -13.04
C LEU A 14 -4.68 -1.20 -14.28
N PRO A 15 -4.44 -2.19 -15.14
CA PRO A 15 -5.28 -2.43 -16.30
C PRO A 15 -6.75 -2.59 -15.89
N PRO A 16 -7.70 -2.03 -16.65
CA PRO A 16 -9.14 -2.17 -16.34
C PRO A 16 -9.61 -3.63 -16.30
N SER A 17 -8.89 -4.52 -16.95
CA SER A 17 -9.18 -5.94 -17.06
C SER A 17 -8.69 -6.80 -15.90
N LEU A 18 -8.12 -6.23 -14.83
CA LEU A 18 -7.69 -7.04 -13.70
C LEU A 18 -8.84 -7.78 -13.00
N SER A 19 -10.07 -7.27 -13.08
CA SER A 19 -11.25 -7.99 -12.63
C SER A 19 -11.63 -9.18 -13.53
N GLU A 20 -11.24 -9.15 -14.80
CA GLU A 20 -11.43 -10.24 -15.75
C GLU A 20 -10.28 -11.22 -15.73
N SER A 21 -9.08 -10.76 -15.31
CA SER A 21 -7.91 -11.62 -15.19
C SER A 21 -7.89 -12.44 -13.89
N ASP A 22 -8.88 -12.31 -13.03
CA ASP A 22 -9.07 -13.24 -11.89
C ASP A 22 -9.27 -14.70 -12.38
N SER A 23 -9.55 -14.90 -13.66
CA SER A 23 -9.51 -16.17 -14.37
C SER A 23 -8.26 -16.32 -15.27
N GLY A 24 -7.37 -15.37 -15.26
CA GLY A 24 -6.15 -15.37 -16.07
C GLY A 24 -5.17 -16.43 -15.60
N GLU A 25 -4.67 -17.19 -16.54
CA GLU A 25 -3.60 -18.15 -16.29
C GLU A 25 -2.33 -17.40 -15.86
N PHE A 26 -2.09 -17.30 -14.55
CA PHE A 26 -0.81 -16.87 -14.04
C PHE A 26 0.21 -17.97 -14.39
N SER A 27 1.15 -17.67 -15.25
CA SER A 27 2.19 -18.62 -15.63
C SER A 27 3.41 -18.50 -14.72
N LYS A 28 4.14 -19.60 -14.58
CA LYS A 28 5.43 -19.60 -13.89
C LYS A 28 6.40 -18.67 -14.61
N GLY A 29 6.71 -17.55 -14.00
CA GLY A 29 7.57 -16.50 -14.58
C GLY A 29 6.89 -15.14 -14.65
N ASP A 30 5.57 -15.06 -14.39
CA ASP A 30 4.90 -13.78 -14.25
C ASP A 30 5.43 -13.07 -13.01
N GLN A 31 5.80 -11.81 -13.19
CA GLN A 31 6.45 -11.01 -12.15
C GLN A 31 5.44 -10.39 -11.19
N LEU A 32 4.23 -10.13 -11.65
CA LEU A 32 3.15 -9.50 -10.91
C LEU A 32 1.91 -10.39 -10.83
N LEU A 33 1.45 -10.66 -9.63
CA LEU A 33 0.15 -11.27 -9.35
C LEU A 33 -0.81 -10.21 -8.80
N ALA A 34 -1.88 -9.93 -9.52
CA ALA A 34 -2.95 -9.05 -9.05
C ALA A 34 -4.03 -9.89 -8.34
N VAL A 35 -4.35 -9.52 -7.12
CA VAL A 35 -5.37 -10.21 -6.30
C VAL A 35 -6.36 -9.22 -5.73
N SER A 36 -7.63 -9.64 -5.64
CA SER A 36 -8.68 -8.96 -4.89
C SER A 36 -9.06 -9.75 -3.65
N TRP A 37 -9.75 -9.13 -2.71
CA TRP A 37 -10.31 -9.84 -1.56
C TRP A 37 -11.23 -10.99 -1.98
N GLN A 38 -11.97 -10.80 -3.06
CA GLN A 38 -12.85 -11.83 -3.59
C GLN A 38 -12.06 -13.01 -4.15
N SER A 39 -11.04 -12.77 -4.98
CA SER A 39 -10.21 -13.84 -5.53
C SER A 39 -9.46 -14.61 -4.43
N MET A 40 -9.03 -13.94 -3.37
CA MET A 40 -8.37 -14.59 -2.22
C MET A 40 -9.25 -15.65 -1.52
N HIS A 41 -10.56 -15.53 -1.60
CA HIS A 41 -11.50 -16.45 -0.95
C HIS A 41 -12.05 -17.54 -1.88
N HIS A 42 -12.02 -17.31 -3.19
CA HIS A 42 -12.69 -18.14 -4.16
C HIS A 42 -11.77 -18.72 -5.23
N ASP A 43 -10.54 -18.28 -5.29
CA ASP A 43 -9.60 -18.71 -6.30
C ASP A 43 -8.70 -19.84 -5.77
N GLU A 44 -8.86 -21.04 -6.31
CA GLU A 44 -8.02 -22.19 -5.99
C GLU A 44 -6.55 -21.94 -6.39
N MET A 45 -6.30 -21.04 -7.35
CA MET A 45 -4.96 -20.69 -7.80
C MET A 45 -4.12 -20.09 -6.67
N LEU A 46 -4.72 -19.35 -5.73
CA LEU A 46 -3.98 -18.80 -4.58
C LEU A 46 -3.54 -19.88 -3.58
N ASN A 47 -4.08 -21.08 -3.68
CA ASN A 47 -3.65 -22.23 -2.90
C ASN A 47 -2.57 -23.07 -3.61
N ASP A 48 -2.20 -22.70 -4.86
CA ASP A 48 -1.11 -23.38 -5.55
C ASP A 48 0.24 -22.92 -4.96
N THR A 49 0.84 -23.80 -4.20
CA THR A 49 2.15 -23.59 -3.56
C THR A 49 3.32 -23.42 -4.55
N LYS A 50 3.06 -23.56 -5.85
CA LYS A 50 4.06 -23.36 -6.90
C LYS A 50 4.11 -21.93 -7.44
N LEU A 51 3.16 -21.06 -7.05
CA LEU A 51 3.17 -19.66 -7.42
C LEU A 51 4.21 -18.91 -6.60
N GLU A 52 5.17 -18.32 -7.27
CA GLU A 52 6.23 -17.50 -6.67
C GLU A 52 6.31 -16.14 -7.40
N PRO A 53 5.27 -15.29 -7.33
CA PRO A 53 5.32 -13.97 -7.95
C PRO A 53 6.37 -13.09 -7.29
N SER A 54 7.05 -12.26 -8.05
CA SER A 54 7.95 -11.26 -7.48
C SER A 54 7.18 -10.16 -6.73
N VAL A 55 6.00 -9.81 -7.24
CA VAL A 55 5.14 -8.77 -6.67
C VAL A 55 3.71 -9.28 -6.59
N VAL A 56 3.07 -9.07 -5.46
CA VAL A 56 1.63 -9.28 -5.27
C VAL A 56 0.96 -7.92 -5.08
N CYS A 57 -0.02 -7.61 -5.93
CA CYS A 57 -0.78 -6.36 -5.91
C CYS A 57 -2.19 -6.59 -5.37
N LEU A 58 -2.54 -6.00 -4.24
CA LEU A 58 -3.90 -6.02 -3.68
C LEU A 58 -4.73 -4.90 -4.30
N VAL A 59 -5.48 -5.24 -5.37
CA VAL A 59 -6.13 -4.24 -6.24
C VAL A 59 -7.26 -3.45 -5.58
N ASP A 60 -7.94 -4.02 -4.60
CA ASP A 60 -9.03 -3.40 -3.86
C ASP A 60 -8.61 -2.83 -2.50
N SER A 61 -7.31 -2.56 -2.32
CA SER A 61 -6.72 -2.02 -1.10
C SER A 61 -7.43 -0.78 -0.56
N ILE A 62 -7.88 0.13 -1.43
CA ILE A 62 -8.63 1.33 -1.05
C ILE A 62 -9.95 0.94 -0.37
N GLN A 63 -10.74 0.04 -0.98
CA GLN A 63 -12.01 -0.42 -0.44
C GLN A 63 -11.81 -1.13 0.91
N LEU A 64 -10.81 -1.99 0.99
CA LEU A 64 -10.47 -2.71 2.22
C LEU A 64 -9.99 -1.77 3.33
N SER A 65 -9.28 -0.70 2.97
CA SER A 65 -8.83 0.30 3.93
C SER A 65 -9.98 1.04 4.64
N HIS A 66 -11.18 1.05 4.06
CA HIS A 66 -12.37 1.66 4.66
C HIS A 66 -13.19 0.67 5.52
N ARG A 67 -12.88 -0.61 5.48
CA ARG A 67 -13.58 -1.65 6.23
C ARG A 67 -12.75 -2.05 7.45
N PRO A 68 -13.31 -2.01 8.68
CA PRO A 68 -12.58 -2.38 9.89
C PRO A 68 -12.00 -3.80 9.80
N GLY A 69 -10.70 -3.93 10.00
CA GLY A 69 -9.99 -5.20 10.00
C GLY A 69 -9.74 -5.85 8.63
N ALA A 70 -10.50 -5.51 7.58
CA ALA A 70 -10.43 -6.20 6.30
C ALA A 70 -9.05 -6.10 5.63
N LEU A 71 -8.45 -4.91 5.61
CA LEU A 71 -7.11 -4.72 5.06
C LEU A 71 -6.05 -5.57 5.79
N ILE A 72 -6.11 -5.62 7.12
CA ILE A 72 -5.15 -6.37 7.93
C ILE A 72 -5.28 -7.86 7.66
N THR A 73 -6.51 -8.38 7.62
CA THR A 73 -6.76 -9.79 7.31
C THR A 73 -6.24 -10.12 5.90
N ALA A 74 -6.50 -9.26 4.92
CA ALA A 74 -6.00 -9.46 3.56
C ALA A 74 -4.46 -9.48 3.51
N LEU A 75 -3.79 -8.51 4.12
CA LEU A 75 -2.32 -8.45 4.17
C LEU A 75 -1.72 -9.66 4.88
N TYR A 76 -2.30 -10.07 6.00
CA TYR A 76 -1.85 -11.27 6.72
C TYR A 76 -1.99 -12.52 5.86
N THR A 77 -3.13 -12.71 5.19
CA THR A 77 -3.34 -13.84 4.28
C THR A 77 -2.32 -13.83 3.15
N LEU A 78 -2.12 -12.68 2.49
CA LEU A 78 -1.15 -12.55 1.40
C LEU A 78 0.28 -12.81 1.87
N ARG A 79 0.67 -12.30 3.03
CA ARG A 79 2.01 -12.51 3.57
C ARG A 79 2.25 -13.97 3.95
N THR A 80 1.19 -14.67 4.39
CA THR A 80 1.26 -16.11 4.68
C THR A 80 1.36 -16.94 3.40
N SER A 81 0.61 -16.57 2.35
CA SER A 81 0.61 -17.29 1.06
C SER A 81 1.85 -17.00 0.23
N PHE A 82 2.36 -15.77 0.28
CA PHE A 82 3.49 -15.29 -0.53
C PHE A 82 4.56 -14.61 0.33
N PRO A 83 5.27 -15.36 1.19
CA PRO A 83 6.20 -14.78 2.16
C PRO A 83 7.39 -14.06 1.52
N ASN A 84 7.80 -14.48 0.33
CA ASN A 84 8.96 -13.96 -0.38
C ASN A 84 8.63 -12.87 -1.43
N SER A 85 7.34 -12.63 -1.67
CA SER A 85 6.90 -11.62 -2.65
C SER A 85 6.86 -10.23 -2.05
N LEU A 86 7.11 -9.21 -2.87
CA LEU A 86 6.85 -7.83 -2.50
C LEU A 86 5.35 -7.57 -2.52
N LEU A 87 4.79 -7.00 -1.45
CA LEU A 87 3.37 -6.63 -1.38
C LEU A 87 3.19 -5.16 -1.76
N TRP A 88 2.28 -4.91 -2.69
CA TRP A 88 1.88 -3.58 -3.12
C TRP A 88 0.39 -3.35 -2.88
N THR A 89 0.07 -2.22 -2.25
CA THR A 89 -1.29 -1.78 -1.96
C THR A 89 -1.54 -0.41 -2.58
N PRO A 90 -2.00 -0.37 -3.85
CA PRO A 90 -2.13 0.89 -4.57
C PRO A 90 -3.08 1.88 -3.90
N GLY A 91 -2.68 3.15 -3.88
CA GLY A 91 -3.54 4.28 -3.52
C GLY A 91 -3.81 4.49 -2.02
N ILE A 92 -3.24 3.68 -1.12
CA ILE A 92 -3.47 3.84 0.32
C ILE A 92 -2.26 4.38 1.10
N GLY A 93 -1.07 4.28 0.52
CA GLY A 93 0.16 4.77 1.13
C GLY A 93 0.22 6.29 1.19
N GLY A 94 0.82 6.82 2.24
CA GLY A 94 1.12 8.25 2.44
C GLY A 94 2.27 8.43 3.42
N PRO A 95 2.86 9.62 3.49
CA PRO A 95 3.90 9.92 4.47
C PRO A 95 3.47 9.63 5.93
N ASP A 96 2.16 9.81 6.19
CA ASP A 96 1.53 9.65 7.49
C ASP A 96 1.32 8.19 7.93
N ASN A 97 1.42 7.24 7.03
CA ASN A 97 1.14 5.82 7.33
C ASN A 97 2.16 4.83 6.75
N CYS A 98 3.24 5.32 6.16
CA CYS A 98 4.26 4.50 5.52
C CYS A 98 4.84 3.45 6.50
N ALA A 99 5.26 3.87 7.70
CA ALA A 99 5.81 2.94 8.68
C ALA A 99 4.77 1.93 9.19
N LEU A 100 3.51 2.34 9.38
CA LEU A 100 2.44 1.43 9.77
C LEU A 100 2.18 0.36 8.70
N LEU A 101 2.07 0.76 7.43
CA LEU A 101 1.86 -0.17 6.33
C LEU A 101 3.05 -1.11 6.15
N SER A 102 4.29 -0.60 6.29
CA SER A 102 5.49 -1.44 6.29
C SER A 102 5.51 -2.43 7.45
N TRP A 103 5.08 -2.02 8.65
CA TRP A 103 4.92 -2.92 9.79
C TRP A 103 3.89 -4.02 9.53
N MET A 104 2.84 -3.71 8.76
CA MET A 104 1.83 -4.67 8.31
C MET A 104 2.26 -5.51 7.10
N GLY A 105 3.49 -5.36 6.63
CA GLY A 105 4.08 -6.17 5.56
C GLY A 105 3.93 -5.60 4.15
N VAL A 106 3.57 -4.33 3.99
CA VAL A 106 3.58 -3.66 2.68
C VAL A 106 5.00 -3.21 2.33
N ASP A 107 5.46 -3.54 1.12
CA ASP A 107 6.82 -3.25 0.66
C ASP A 107 6.86 -2.12 -0.38
N LEU A 108 5.83 -2.01 -1.22
CA LEU A 108 5.79 -1.06 -2.32
C LEU A 108 4.70 0.01 -2.12
N PHE A 109 5.06 1.25 -2.43
CA PHE A 109 4.21 2.42 -2.29
C PHE A 109 4.15 3.20 -3.60
N ASP A 110 3.03 3.91 -3.79
CA ASP A 110 2.81 4.82 -4.92
C ASP A 110 2.40 6.22 -4.44
N LEU A 111 2.34 7.16 -5.38
CA LEU A 111 1.97 8.54 -5.12
C LEU A 111 0.48 8.85 -5.36
N ALA A 112 -0.37 7.85 -5.62
CA ALA A 112 -1.76 8.09 -6.00
C ALA A 112 -2.54 8.84 -4.92
N ARG A 113 -2.35 8.47 -3.64
CA ARG A 113 -3.00 9.17 -2.52
C ARG A 113 -2.49 10.62 -2.37
N SER A 114 -1.20 10.85 -2.57
CA SER A 114 -0.61 12.20 -2.53
C SER A 114 -1.10 13.08 -3.69
N ARG A 115 -1.18 12.53 -4.91
CA ARG A 115 -1.75 13.26 -6.06
C ARG A 115 -3.20 13.65 -5.81
N ARG A 116 -4.01 12.72 -5.30
CA ARG A 116 -5.40 13.00 -4.95
C ARG A 116 -5.49 14.06 -3.83
N ALA A 117 -4.65 14.01 -2.82
CA ALA A 117 -4.63 15.02 -1.77
C ALA A 117 -4.25 16.40 -2.33
N ALA A 118 -3.23 16.48 -3.19
CA ALA A 118 -2.81 17.73 -3.83
C ALA A 118 -3.92 18.36 -4.67
N SER A 119 -4.65 17.57 -5.45
CA SER A 119 -5.80 18.06 -6.24
C SER A 119 -6.95 18.59 -5.38
N LEU A 120 -7.02 18.22 -4.12
CA LEU A 120 -7.99 18.70 -3.13
C LEU A 120 -7.43 19.83 -2.24
N GLY A 121 -6.23 20.32 -2.51
CA GLY A 121 -5.56 21.35 -1.70
C GLY A 121 -5.11 20.84 -0.32
N VAL A 122 -4.92 19.52 -0.16
CA VAL A 122 -4.47 18.91 1.08
C VAL A 122 -3.01 18.47 0.93
N ILE A 123 -2.20 18.74 1.94
CA ILE A 123 -0.82 18.25 2.05
C ILE A 123 -0.79 17.08 3.02
N LEU A 124 -0.25 15.95 2.59
CA LEU A 124 0.05 14.83 3.47
C LEU A 124 1.44 15.02 4.05
N THR A 125 1.54 15.00 5.36
CA THR A 125 2.80 15.06 6.11
C THR A 125 2.96 13.80 6.95
N GLU A 126 4.11 13.64 7.60
CA GLU A 126 4.38 12.52 8.51
C GLU A 126 3.39 12.47 9.70
N ASP A 127 2.84 13.63 10.07
CA ASP A 127 1.88 13.78 11.18
C ASP A 127 0.41 13.73 10.74
N GLY A 128 0.16 13.50 9.44
CA GLY A 128 -1.18 13.42 8.87
C GLY A 128 -1.49 14.55 7.88
N PRO A 129 -2.74 14.61 7.41
CA PRO A 129 -3.17 15.61 6.44
C PRO A 129 -3.21 17.01 7.05
N ARG A 130 -2.76 18.00 6.28
CA ARG A 130 -2.74 19.43 6.62
C ARG A 130 -3.40 20.25 5.53
N TYR A 131 -4.09 21.31 5.92
CA TYR A 131 -4.56 22.34 5.01
C TYR A 131 -3.60 23.52 5.11
N PRO A 132 -2.93 23.91 4.03
CA PRO A 132 -2.04 25.09 4.05
C PRO A 132 -2.86 26.35 4.29
N GLU A 133 -2.26 27.33 4.97
CA GLU A 133 -2.88 28.64 5.21
C GLU A 133 -3.09 29.42 3.90
N GLU A 134 -2.17 29.26 2.96
CA GLU A 134 -2.27 29.82 1.61
C GLU A 134 -2.59 28.71 0.60
N THR A 135 -3.42 29.04 -0.38
CA THR A 135 -3.73 28.10 -1.46
C THR A 135 -2.50 27.88 -2.34
N LEU A 136 -1.95 26.69 -2.25
CA LEU A 136 -0.85 26.26 -3.10
C LEU A 136 -1.38 25.75 -4.44
N SER A 137 -0.58 25.93 -5.50
CA SER A 137 -0.84 25.22 -6.75
C SER A 137 -0.68 23.71 -6.53
N GLU A 138 -1.32 22.90 -7.37
CA GLU A 138 -1.21 21.44 -7.29
C GLU A 138 0.25 20.99 -7.40
N SER A 139 1.03 21.61 -8.29
CA SER A 139 2.46 21.33 -8.47
C SER A 139 3.27 21.66 -7.20
N ALA A 140 3.02 22.80 -6.56
CA ALA A 140 3.71 23.17 -5.31
C ALA A 140 3.31 22.21 -4.18
N SER A 141 2.04 21.84 -4.07
CA SER A 141 1.55 20.87 -3.09
C SER A 141 2.21 19.48 -3.29
N MET A 142 2.38 19.06 -4.55
CA MET A 142 3.07 17.82 -4.85
C MET A 142 4.54 17.86 -4.47
N GLY A 143 5.24 18.99 -4.70
CA GLY A 143 6.64 19.15 -4.28
C GLY A 143 6.81 18.92 -2.78
N VAL A 144 6.00 19.58 -1.96
CA VAL A 144 6.01 19.41 -0.49
C VAL A 144 5.71 17.96 -0.09
N GLN A 145 4.77 17.31 -0.76
CA GLN A 145 4.42 15.93 -0.45
C GLN A 145 5.51 14.93 -0.84
N ILE A 146 6.24 15.18 -1.93
CA ILE A 146 7.39 14.34 -2.32
C ILE A 146 8.47 14.43 -1.26
N GLU A 147 8.81 15.62 -0.78
CA GLU A 147 9.78 15.80 0.32
C GLU A 147 9.32 15.07 1.60
N ALA A 148 8.03 15.14 1.95
CA ALA A 148 7.49 14.42 3.09
C ALA A 148 7.60 12.89 2.90
N TRP A 149 7.36 12.40 1.68
CA TRP A 149 7.55 11.00 1.34
C TRP A 149 9.01 10.56 1.49
N GLU A 150 9.96 11.34 0.97
CA GLU A 150 11.39 11.02 1.07
C GLU A 150 11.83 10.89 2.53
N ARG A 151 11.41 11.84 3.40
CA ARG A 151 11.68 11.76 4.84
C ARG A 151 11.04 10.54 5.48
N SER A 152 9.76 10.27 5.21
CA SER A 152 9.03 9.12 5.76
C SER A 152 9.65 7.78 5.35
N ILE A 153 10.00 7.62 4.08
CA ILE A 153 10.65 6.42 3.57
C ILE A 153 12.03 6.25 4.21
N ALA A 154 12.82 7.34 4.30
CA ALA A 154 14.13 7.28 4.92
C ALA A 154 14.04 6.89 6.42
N ALA A 155 13.10 7.47 7.16
CA ALA A 155 12.84 7.12 8.57
C ALA A 155 12.37 5.67 8.72
N THR A 156 11.46 5.20 7.85
CA THR A 156 10.96 3.82 7.85
C THR A 156 12.08 2.83 7.58
N ARG A 157 12.93 3.09 6.57
CA ARG A 157 14.10 2.25 6.27
C ARG A 157 15.13 2.23 7.41
N ALA A 158 15.35 3.36 8.07
CA ALA A 158 16.21 3.42 9.26
C ALA A 158 15.62 2.56 10.38
N ALA A 159 14.35 2.73 10.69
CA ALA A 159 13.66 1.97 11.73
C ALA A 159 13.63 0.46 11.48
N ILE A 160 13.53 0.02 10.21
CA ILE A 160 13.67 -1.39 9.84
C ILE A 160 15.08 -1.91 10.19
N ARG A 161 16.13 -1.17 9.81
CA ARG A 161 17.52 -1.58 10.11
C ARG A 161 17.82 -1.63 11.60
N ASP A 162 17.24 -0.69 12.35
CA ASP A 162 17.48 -0.54 13.79
C ASP A 162 16.55 -1.41 14.64
N GLY A 163 15.60 -2.13 14.03
CA GLY A 163 14.61 -2.95 14.73
C GLY A 163 13.54 -2.16 15.49
N SER A 164 13.37 -0.87 15.18
CA SER A 164 12.44 0.06 15.86
C SER A 164 11.20 0.43 15.01
N LEU A 165 10.90 -0.37 13.97
CA LEU A 165 9.78 -0.08 13.06
C LEU A 165 8.43 -0.06 13.79
N ARG A 166 8.24 -0.94 14.78
CA ARG A 166 7.01 -1.01 15.58
C ARG A 166 6.74 0.30 16.33
N GLU A 167 7.78 0.87 16.95
CA GLU A 167 7.70 2.13 17.69
C GLU A 167 7.42 3.31 16.74
N LEU A 168 8.03 3.32 15.57
CA LEU A 168 7.75 4.33 14.54
C LEU A 168 6.30 4.23 14.05
N ALA A 169 5.82 3.02 13.77
CA ALA A 169 4.43 2.77 13.36
C ALA A 169 3.44 3.21 14.45
N GLU A 170 3.72 2.94 15.72
CA GLU A 170 2.89 3.39 16.84
C GLU A 170 2.82 4.92 16.91
N ARG A 171 3.95 5.60 16.83
CA ARG A 171 4.03 7.07 16.86
C ARG A 171 3.24 7.68 15.71
N GLN A 172 3.40 7.21 14.48
CA GLN A 172 2.63 7.69 13.32
C GLN A 172 1.14 7.39 13.45
N SER A 173 0.77 6.25 14.04
CA SER A 173 -0.62 5.84 14.18
C SER A 173 -1.44 6.77 15.07
N THR A 174 -0.81 7.50 15.98
CA THR A 174 -1.51 8.44 16.89
C THR A 174 -2.25 9.56 16.16
N SER A 175 -1.87 9.85 14.92
CA SER A 175 -2.52 10.87 14.07
C SER A 175 -3.94 10.47 13.61
N SER A 176 -4.32 9.20 13.69
CA SER A 176 -5.59 8.71 13.17
C SER A 176 -6.15 7.54 14.00
N PRO A 177 -7.40 7.63 14.48
CA PRO A 177 -8.06 6.52 15.18
C PRO A 177 -8.08 5.20 14.39
N ARG A 178 -8.21 5.31 13.06
CA ARG A 178 -8.16 4.13 12.16
C ARG A 178 -6.77 3.50 12.13
N SER A 179 -5.73 4.29 12.18
CA SER A 179 -4.35 3.80 12.22
C SER A 179 -4.06 3.07 13.53
N VAL A 180 -4.51 3.63 14.66
CA VAL A 180 -4.41 2.98 15.97
C VAL A 180 -5.16 1.65 16.00
N GLU A 181 -6.38 1.60 15.45
CA GLU A 181 -7.18 0.39 15.36
C GLU A 181 -6.47 -0.68 14.52
N ARG A 182 -5.92 -0.31 13.37
CA ARG A 182 -5.16 -1.23 12.52
C ARG A 182 -3.94 -1.80 13.22
N LEU A 183 -3.15 -0.93 13.86
CA LEU A 183 -1.97 -1.37 14.61
C LEU A 183 -2.33 -2.39 15.68
N ARG A 184 -3.35 -2.10 16.50
CA ARG A 184 -3.79 -3.01 17.57
C ARG A 184 -4.31 -4.33 17.04
N ARG A 185 -5.06 -4.33 15.93
CA ARG A 185 -5.51 -5.58 15.31
C ARG A 185 -4.36 -6.40 14.75
N HIS A 186 -3.41 -5.74 14.12
CA HIS A 186 -2.22 -6.41 13.60
C HIS A 186 -1.42 -7.07 14.73
N ASP A 187 -1.18 -6.35 15.83
CA ASP A 187 -0.46 -6.87 16.99
C ASP A 187 -1.14 -8.09 17.65
N VAL A 188 -2.45 -8.26 17.47
CA VAL A 188 -3.19 -9.44 17.97
C VAL A 188 -3.06 -10.64 17.03
N MET A 189 -2.79 -10.41 15.74
CA MET A 189 -2.69 -11.48 14.73
C MET A 189 -1.28 -12.07 14.61
N MET A 190 -0.26 -11.33 15.07
CA MET A 190 1.15 -11.76 15.10
C MET A 190 1.47 -12.61 16.31
#